data_fcb81923f8dd493090e96fb9b71a0c10
#
_entry.id   fcb81923f8dd493090e96fb9b71a0c10
#
_cell.length_a   1.000
_cell.length_b   1.000
_cell.length_c   1.000
_cell.angle_alpha   90.00
_cell.angle_beta   90.00
_cell.angle_gamma   90.00
#
_symmetry.space_group_name_H-M   'P 1'
#
loop_
_entity.id
_entity.type
_entity.pdbx_description
1 polymer ?
#
loop_
_entity_poly.entity_id
_entity_poly.type
_entity_poly.pdbx_seq_one_letter_code
_entity_poly.pdbx_strand_id
1 'polypeptide(L)'
;FSICDDEADPILQDGMHGFNTAAIQSELLNGQTGMDVKYYDSNGQSIQSPLPNPFLTASQNITAVVENPINKTCPASLIIPFVVKPTPKINLIGRDLICSNNPAFSTIIDADLVDGSSPSNYSFQWYLDGNLIPGATYYSLTINVPGLYTVDVTTVPQGCPKTRIIDVIASDIAHVDDIIITDLTTYNTVEIIATGSGELVYSIDDDTDFQSSNFFYDVPSGIHQVYVKDINGCGTVGPVEIYVLGIPTFFTPDGDGVNDTWNLKGSSINFNANAKARIFDRHGKFLKELFGTDLGWDGTYNGRQ
;
A
#
# COMPACT_ATOMS: atom_id res chain seq x y z
N PHE A 1 -34.47 24.32 6.27
CA PHE A 1 -33.93 22.99 6.58
C PHE A 1 -32.71 22.76 5.72
N SER A 2 -31.61 22.23 6.31
CA SER A 2 -30.38 21.94 5.59
C SER A 2 -29.78 20.64 6.14
N ILE A 3 -29.40 19.72 5.25
CA ILE A 3 -28.82 18.42 5.59
C ILE A 3 -27.71 18.07 4.60
N CYS A 4 -26.83 17.17 5.02
CA CYS A 4 -25.79 16.64 4.13
C CYS A 4 -26.32 15.41 3.39
N ASP A 5 -25.90 15.25 2.14
CA ASP A 5 -26.08 14.03 1.36
C ASP A 5 -24.98 13.05 1.78
N ASP A 6 -25.20 12.38 2.92
CA ASP A 6 -24.16 11.72 3.70
C ASP A 6 -24.17 10.19 3.65
N GLU A 7 -24.78 9.61 2.59
CA GLU A 7 -24.73 8.17 2.38
C GLU A 7 -23.29 7.67 2.41
N ALA A 8 -23.08 6.52 3.07
CA ALA A 8 -21.75 5.92 3.21
C ALA A 8 -21.18 5.47 1.85
N ASP A 9 -22.06 4.98 0.96
CA ASP A 9 -21.70 4.62 -0.40
C ASP A 9 -21.74 5.87 -1.31
N PRO A 10 -20.61 6.27 -1.91
CA PRO A 10 -20.56 7.41 -2.84
C PRO A 10 -21.53 7.32 -4.03
N ILE A 11 -21.90 6.11 -4.44
CA ILE A 11 -22.82 5.87 -5.56
C ILE A 11 -24.26 6.28 -5.21
N LEU A 12 -24.65 6.18 -3.94
CA LEU A 12 -25.97 6.52 -3.44
C LEU A 12 -26.15 8.01 -3.13
N GLN A 13 -25.09 8.81 -3.23
CA GLN A 13 -25.16 10.27 -3.08
C GLN A 13 -25.77 10.87 -4.34
N ASP A 14 -27.10 10.98 -4.35
CA ASP A 14 -27.90 11.34 -5.53
C ASP A 14 -28.48 12.77 -5.46
N GLY A 15 -28.16 13.52 -4.40
CA GLY A 15 -28.66 14.87 -4.15
C GLY A 15 -30.07 14.92 -3.54
N MET A 16 -30.60 13.79 -3.09
CA MET A 16 -31.89 13.68 -2.41
C MET A 16 -31.69 13.27 -0.95
N HIS A 17 -32.51 13.78 -0.04
CA HIS A 17 -32.48 13.38 1.36
C HIS A 17 -33.87 13.46 2.00
N GLY A 18 -34.13 12.64 3.04
CA GLY A 18 -35.35 12.61 3.78
C GLY A 18 -35.37 13.60 4.95
N PHE A 19 -36.16 14.66 4.85
CA PHE A 19 -36.25 15.65 5.91
C PHE A 19 -37.34 15.30 6.92
N ASN A 20 -37.10 15.52 8.22
CA ASN A 20 -38.09 15.44 9.25
C ASN A 20 -39.02 16.67 9.22
N THR A 21 -40.25 16.46 8.85
CA THR A 21 -41.28 17.49 8.65
C THR A 21 -42.38 17.46 9.71
N ALA A 22 -42.29 16.59 10.73
CA ALA A 22 -43.34 16.31 11.69
C ALA A 22 -43.86 17.57 12.43
N ALA A 23 -43.00 18.55 12.68
CA ALA A 23 -43.35 19.76 13.40
C ALA A 23 -43.82 20.92 12.49
N ILE A 24 -43.54 20.89 11.17
CA ILE A 24 -43.70 22.04 10.28
C ILE A 24 -45.12 22.61 10.30
N GLN A 25 -46.12 21.74 10.16
CA GLN A 25 -47.53 22.21 10.12
C GLN A 25 -47.98 22.81 11.44
N SER A 26 -47.58 22.24 12.58
CA SER A 26 -47.93 22.77 13.90
C SER A 26 -47.26 24.11 14.18
N GLU A 27 -46.03 24.29 13.72
CA GLU A 27 -45.29 25.56 13.80
C GLU A 27 -45.91 26.64 12.94
N LEU A 28 -46.29 26.31 11.68
CA LEU A 28 -47.00 27.23 10.78
C LEU A 28 -48.34 27.72 11.36
N LEU A 29 -49.06 26.82 11.98
CA LEU A 29 -50.35 27.14 12.58
C LEU A 29 -50.25 27.92 13.90
N ASN A 30 -49.13 27.82 14.62
CA ASN A 30 -48.88 28.51 15.89
C ASN A 30 -50.06 28.47 16.85
N GLY A 31 -50.70 27.30 17.01
CA GLY A 31 -51.88 27.09 17.85
C GLY A 31 -53.23 27.51 17.25
N GLN A 32 -53.25 28.04 16.03
CA GLN A 32 -54.51 28.33 15.34
C GLN A 32 -55.25 27.06 14.91
N THR A 33 -56.56 27.01 15.06
CA THR A 33 -57.40 25.90 14.66
C THR A 33 -58.34 26.27 13.52
N GLY A 34 -58.75 25.29 12.73
CA GLY A 34 -59.67 25.51 11.62
C GLY A 34 -59.09 26.23 10.41
N MET A 35 -57.76 26.21 10.26
CA MET A 35 -57.05 26.72 9.10
C MET A 35 -56.62 25.58 8.19
N ASP A 36 -56.69 25.80 6.87
CA ASP A 36 -56.16 24.90 5.87
C ASP A 36 -54.69 25.29 5.55
N VAL A 37 -53.84 24.25 5.51
CA VAL A 37 -52.44 24.41 5.08
C VAL A 37 -52.21 23.68 3.77
N LYS A 38 -51.75 24.36 2.76
CA LYS A 38 -51.38 23.82 1.44
C LYS A 38 -49.91 23.99 1.17
N TYR A 39 -49.31 22.99 0.55
CA TYR A 39 -47.89 23.01 0.18
C TYR A 39 -47.76 22.91 -1.34
N TYR A 40 -46.82 23.67 -1.88
CA TYR A 40 -46.49 23.69 -3.30
C TYR A 40 -44.98 23.56 -3.48
N ASP A 41 -44.56 22.75 -4.46
CA ASP A 41 -43.16 22.62 -4.84
C ASP A 41 -42.65 23.87 -5.56
N SER A 42 -41.34 23.84 -5.95
CA SER A 42 -40.70 24.93 -6.69
C SER A 42 -41.35 25.21 -8.07
N ASN A 43 -42.11 24.26 -8.63
CA ASN A 43 -42.83 24.38 -9.90
C ASN A 43 -44.29 24.84 -9.70
N GLY A 44 -44.71 25.05 -8.46
CA GLY A 44 -46.07 25.42 -8.11
C GLY A 44 -47.06 24.21 -8.11
N GLN A 45 -46.57 22.99 -8.14
CA GLN A 45 -47.43 21.80 -8.05
C GLN A 45 -47.79 21.52 -6.57
N SER A 46 -49.05 21.11 -6.34
CA SER A 46 -49.52 20.80 -4.99
C SER A 46 -48.88 19.53 -4.45
N ILE A 47 -48.42 19.62 -3.21
CA ILE A 47 -47.90 18.52 -2.42
C ILE A 47 -48.94 18.12 -1.34
N GLN A 48 -48.82 16.90 -0.84
CA GLN A 48 -49.67 16.41 0.26
C GLN A 48 -49.54 17.32 1.48
N SER A 49 -50.68 17.55 2.15
CA SER A 49 -50.77 18.25 3.43
C SER A 49 -51.31 17.32 4.51
N PRO A 50 -50.64 17.15 5.68
CA PRO A 50 -49.28 17.64 5.98
C PRO A 50 -48.23 17.06 5.05
N LEU A 51 -47.05 17.69 5.00
CA LEU A 51 -45.90 17.14 4.25
C LEU A 51 -45.62 15.70 4.71
N PRO A 52 -45.24 14.80 3.80
CA PRO A 52 -44.79 13.45 4.17
C PRO A 52 -43.63 13.51 5.19
N ASN A 53 -43.58 12.56 6.12
CA ASN A 53 -42.49 12.48 7.09
C ASN A 53 -41.88 11.05 7.10
N PRO A 54 -40.64 10.84 6.64
CA PRO A 54 -39.73 11.84 6.08
C PRO A 54 -40.20 12.39 4.72
N PHE A 55 -39.89 13.66 4.42
CA PHE A 55 -40.11 14.27 3.12
C PHE A 55 -38.82 14.09 2.27
N LEU A 56 -38.86 13.11 1.36
CA LEU A 56 -37.73 12.84 0.46
C LEU A 56 -37.77 13.85 -0.68
N THR A 57 -36.70 14.66 -0.76
CA THR A 57 -36.59 15.72 -1.78
C THR A 57 -35.14 16.12 -2.06
N ALA A 58 -34.92 16.60 -3.27
CA ALA A 58 -33.70 17.40 -3.61
C ALA A 58 -33.82 18.81 -3.05
N SER A 59 -32.76 19.59 -3.21
CA SER A 59 -32.78 21.03 -2.82
C SER A 59 -33.88 21.77 -3.58
N GLN A 60 -34.83 22.31 -2.85
CA GLN A 60 -35.91 23.15 -3.39
C GLN A 60 -36.57 24.04 -2.32
N ASN A 61 -37.33 25.00 -2.78
CA ASN A 61 -38.19 25.81 -1.95
C ASN A 61 -39.62 25.27 -1.98
N ILE A 62 -40.19 25.00 -0.81
CA ILE A 62 -41.61 24.65 -0.67
C ILE A 62 -42.37 25.89 -0.23
N THR A 63 -43.40 26.23 -0.95
CA THR A 63 -44.32 27.31 -0.54
C THR A 63 -45.44 26.74 0.29
N ALA A 64 -45.51 27.11 1.56
CA ALA A 64 -46.65 26.82 2.44
C ALA A 64 -47.63 27.99 2.39
N VAL A 65 -48.92 27.66 2.19
CA VAL A 65 -50.03 28.64 2.20
C VAL A 65 -51.00 28.25 3.30
N VAL A 66 -51.24 29.16 4.23
CA VAL A 66 -52.23 29.02 5.30
C VAL A 66 -53.40 29.89 4.97
N GLU A 67 -54.61 29.31 4.88
CA GLU A 67 -55.83 30.01 4.55
C GLU A 67 -56.98 29.66 5.47
N ASN A 68 -57.90 30.61 5.67
CA ASN A 68 -59.13 30.25 6.35
C ASN A 68 -60.12 29.68 5.32
N PRO A 69 -60.62 28.43 5.50
CA PRO A 69 -61.49 27.75 4.52
C PRO A 69 -62.81 28.49 4.27
N ILE A 70 -63.27 29.30 5.24
CA ILE A 70 -64.51 30.08 5.15
C ILE A 70 -64.25 31.43 4.47
N ASN A 71 -63.08 32.05 4.75
CA ASN A 71 -62.72 33.33 4.19
C ASN A 71 -61.35 33.28 3.49
N LYS A 72 -61.34 33.04 2.21
CA LYS A 72 -60.11 32.84 1.38
C LYS A 72 -59.46 34.15 0.90
N THR A 73 -59.91 35.30 1.38
CA THR A 73 -59.44 36.61 0.83
C THR A 73 -58.07 37.03 1.32
N CYS A 74 -57.54 36.44 2.39
CA CYS A 74 -56.24 36.81 2.98
C CYS A 74 -55.42 35.58 3.32
N PRO A 75 -54.91 34.81 2.35
CA PRO A 75 -53.99 33.73 2.64
C PRO A 75 -52.61 34.32 3.06
N ALA A 76 -51.97 33.65 4.02
CA ALA A 76 -50.58 33.89 4.37
C ALA A 76 -49.70 32.84 3.66
N SER A 77 -48.56 33.27 3.13
CA SER A 77 -47.61 32.34 2.49
C SER A 77 -46.23 32.47 3.09
N LEU A 78 -45.53 31.33 3.19
CA LEU A 78 -44.18 31.24 3.68
C LEU A 78 -43.39 30.31 2.76
N ILE A 79 -42.14 30.69 2.44
CA ILE A 79 -41.19 29.84 1.72
C ILE A 79 -40.36 29.08 2.74
N ILE A 80 -40.34 27.74 2.61
CA ILE A 80 -39.58 26.82 3.44
C ILE A 80 -38.46 26.24 2.55
N PRO A 81 -37.18 26.66 2.73
CA PRO A 81 -36.09 26.11 1.96
C PRO A 81 -35.70 24.75 2.50
N PHE A 82 -35.63 23.75 1.63
CA PHE A 82 -34.99 22.46 1.84
C PHE A 82 -33.68 22.45 1.05
N VAL A 83 -32.56 22.21 1.73
CA VAL A 83 -31.22 22.27 1.13
C VAL A 83 -30.50 20.97 1.43
N VAL A 84 -30.24 20.18 0.39
CA VAL A 84 -29.35 19.02 0.44
C VAL A 84 -27.96 19.49 0.01
N LYS A 85 -27.02 19.41 0.94
CA LYS A 85 -25.63 19.83 0.69
C LYS A 85 -24.83 18.65 0.15
N PRO A 86 -24.11 18.81 -0.97
CA PRO A 86 -23.30 17.74 -1.51
C PRO A 86 -22.17 17.35 -0.57
N THR A 87 -21.87 16.08 -0.52
CA THR A 87 -20.69 15.51 0.14
C THR A 87 -19.68 15.03 -0.91
N PRO A 88 -18.38 15.01 -0.60
CA PRO A 88 -17.37 14.50 -1.50
C PRO A 88 -17.55 12.99 -1.76
N LYS A 89 -17.34 12.57 -3.01
CA LYS A 89 -17.31 11.17 -3.40
C LYS A 89 -15.88 10.65 -3.30
N ILE A 90 -15.54 10.07 -2.15
CA ILE A 90 -14.18 9.61 -1.79
C ILE A 90 -14.24 8.20 -1.22
N ASN A 91 -13.17 7.43 -1.41
CA ASN A 91 -12.95 6.22 -0.63
C ASN A 91 -12.58 6.60 0.80
N LEU A 92 -13.27 6.00 1.78
CA LEU A 92 -13.13 6.40 3.19
C LEU A 92 -11.88 5.82 3.86
N ILE A 93 -11.36 4.70 3.36
CA ILE A 93 -10.26 3.97 3.98
C ILE A 93 -9.15 3.78 2.96
N GLY A 94 -7.93 3.99 3.39
CA GLY A 94 -6.70 3.73 2.63
C GLY A 94 -5.63 3.10 3.51
N ARG A 95 -4.61 2.57 2.88
CA ARG A 95 -3.42 2.05 3.52
C ARG A 95 -2.21 2.40 2.67
N ASP A 96 -1.12 2.76 3.31
CA ASP A 96 0.15 3.05 2.65
C ASP A 96 1.33 2.64 3.54
N LEU A 97 2.56 2.86 3.09
CA LEU A 97 3.76 2.38 3.73
C LEU A 97 4.87 3.45 3.69
N ILE A 98 5.64 3.52 4.77
CA ILE A 98 6.86 4.30 4.89
C ILE A 98 8.03 3.38 5.21
N CYS A 99 9.18 3.62 4.54
CA CYS A 99 10.44 2.95 4.87
C CYS A 99 11.19 3.75 5.92
N SER A 100 11.12 3.29 7.18
CA SER A 100 11.56 4.05 8.36
C SER A 100 13.08 4.21 8.47
N ASN A 101 13.86 3.28 7.90
CA ASN A 101 15.33 3.33 7.90
C ASN A 101 15.93 3.98 6.64
N ASN A 102 15.10 4.51 5.76
CA ASN A 102 15.52 5.30 4.60
C ASN A 102 14.95 6.72 4.69
N PRO A 103 15.67 7.69 5.28
CA PRO A 103 15.15 9.05 5.48
C PRO A 103 14.90 9.82 4.17
N ALA A 104 15.42 9.33 3.05
CA ALA A 104 15.13 9.89 1.72
C ALA A 104 13.83 9.33 1.11
N PHE A 105 13.27 8.27 1.72
CA PHE A 105 12.03 7.67 1.25
C PHE A 105 10.84 8.54 1.65
N SER A 106 9.98 8.80 0.68
CA SER A 106 8.69 9.46 0.91
C SER A 106 7.67 8.85 -0.02
N THR A 107 6.43 8.76 0.44
CA THR A 107 5.29 8.36 -0.38
C THR A 107 4.31 9.52 -0.50
N ILE A 108 3.39 9.42 -1.44
CA ILE A 108 2.33 10.42 -1.66
C ILE A 108 1.01 9.75 -1.38
N ILE A 109 0.32 10.22 -0.36
CA ILE A 109 -1.07 9.85 -0.08
C ILE A 109 -2.01 10.92 -0.63
N ASP A 110 -3.24 10.54 -0.96
CA ASP A 110 -4.22 11.45 -1.52
C ASP A 110 -5.64 11.26 -0.95
N ALA A 111 -6.53 12.16 -1.30
CA ALA A 111 -7.91 12.17 -0.86
C ALA A 111 -8.81 11.17 -1.61
N ASP A 112 -8.32 10.50 -2.65
CA ASP A 112 -8.95 9.42 -3.42
C ASP A 112 -10.40 9.73 -3.88
N LEU A 113 -10.52 10.76 -4.73
CA LEU A 113 -11.78 11.12 -5.36
C LEU A 113 -12.20 10.05 -6.39
N VAL A 114 -13.39 9.46 -6.22
CA VAL A 114 -13.83 8.29 -7.03
C VAL A 114 -14.73 8.62 -8.20
N ASP A 115 -15.18 9.88 -8.35
CA ASP A 115 -16.11 10.33 -9.40
C ASP A 115 -15.45 11.06 -10.57
N GLY A 116 -14.10 11.15 -10.55
CA GLY A 116 -13.32 11.88 -11.57
C GLY A 116 -13.46 13.39 -11.49
N SER A 117 -14.05 13.92 -10.41
CA SER A 117 -14.19 15.37 -10.22
C SER A 117 -12.83 16.04 -9.99
N SER A 118 -12.75 17.32 -10.39
CA SER A 118 -11.52 18.10 -10.19
C SER A 118 -11.27 18.39 -8.71
N PRO A 119 -10.02 18.19 -8.20
CA PRO A 119 -9.68 18.61 -6.84
C PRO A 119 -10.00 20.08 -6.52
N SER A 120 -10.06 20.95 -7.53
CA SER A 120 -10.44 22.37 -7.35
C SER A 120 -11.87 22.58 -6.84
N ASN A 121 -12.73 21.56 -6.91
CA ASN A 121 -14.09 21.61 -6.38
C ASN A 121 -14.15 21.37 -4.87
N TYR A 122 -13.01 21.13 -4.23
CA TYR A 122 -12.92 20.75 -2.83
C TYR A 122 -11.88 21.57 -2.09
N SER A 123 -12.05 21.67 -0.79
CA SER A 123 -11.00 22.07 0.15
C SER A 123 -10.57 20.85 0.96
N PHE A 124 -9.28 20.81 1.34
CA PHE A 124 -8.65 19.71 2.04
C PHE A 124 -8.00 20.20 3.32
N GLN A 125 -8.04 19.38 4.36
CA GLN A 125 -7.28 19.60 5.58
C GLN A 125 -6.78 18.27 6.12
N TRP A 126 -5.46 18.16 6.26
CA TRP A 126 -4.79 16.93 6.69
C TRP A 126 -4.44 16.96 8.17
N TYR A 127 -4.46 15.77 8.77
CA TYR A 127 -4.08 15.52 10.15
C TYR A 127 -3.22 14.26 10.23
N LEU A 128 -2.35 14.19 11.23
CA LEU A 128 -1.59 13.01 11.63
C LEU A 128 -1.88 12.70 13.10
N ASP A 129 -2.34 11.48 13.39
CA ASP A 129 -2.72 11.02 14.73
C ASP A 129 -3.68 12.02 15.44
N GLY A 130 -4.61 12.58 14.68
CA GLY A 130 -5.58 13.58 15.14
C GLY A 130 -5.04 15.00 15.28
N ASN A 131 -3.75 15.23 15.05
CA ASN A 131 -3.15 16.56 15.10
C ASN A 131 -3.13 17.22 13.71
N LEU A 132 -3.51 18.50 13.67
CA LEU A 132 -3.51 19.29 12.43
C LEU A 132 -2.10 19.35 11.83
N ILE A 133 -1.99 19.12 10.52
CA ILE A 133 -0.76 19.35 9.76
C ILE A 133 -0.84 20.76 9.16
N PRO A 134 -0.07 21.73 9.67
CA PRO A 134 -0.17 23.13 9.23
C PRO A 134 0.17 23.27 7.74
N GLY A 135 -0.69 23.96 6.98
CA GLY A 135 -0.48 24.22 5.56
C GLY A 135 -0.75 23.06 4.61
N ALA A 136 -1.12 21.89 5.12
CA ALA A 136 -1.49 20.72 4.32
C ALA A 136 -2.96 20.84 3.85
N THR A 137 -3.15 21.57 2.74
CA THR A 137 -4.46 21.92 2.18
C THR A 137 -4.62 21.53 0.71
N TYR A 138 -3.72 20.67 0.22
CA TYR A 138 -3.78 20.15 -1.15
C TYR A 138 -4.47 18.77 -1.20
N TYR A 139 -4.88 18.37 -2.41
CA TYR A 139 -5.47 17.05 -2.69
C TYR A 139 -4.60 15.89 -2.24
N SER A 140 -3.29 16.03 -2.35
CA SER A 140 -2.30 15.01 -1.96
C SER A 140 -1.31 15.59 -0.95
N LEU A 141 -0.70 14.69 -0.19
CA LEU A 141 0.29 15.00 0.83
C LEU A 141 1.49 14.06 0.67
N THR A 142 2.69 14.63 0.55
CA THR A 142 3.94 13.87 0.62
C THR A 142 4.28 13.62 2.09
N ILE A 143 4.49 12.36 2.46
CA ILE A 143 4.73 11.93 3.82
C ILE A 143 6.00 11.09 3.94
N ASN A 144 6.62 11.12 5.11
CA ASN A 144 7.81 10.34 5.47
C ASN A 144 7.77 9.82 6.92
N VAL A 145 6.61 9.89 7.56
CA VAL A 145 6.39 9.42 8.94
C VAL A 145 5.20 8.47 8.94
N PRO A 146 5.27 7.31 9.59
CA PRO A 146 4.13 6.42 9.76
C PRO A 146 3.14 6.99 10.76
N GLY A 147 1.89 6.55 10.70
CA GLY A 147 0.82 6.94 11.62
C GLY A 147 -0.55 6.93 10.95
N LEU A 148 -1.56 7.34 11.70
CA LEU A 148 -2.93 7.43 11.19
C LEU A 148 -3.15 8.82 10.57
N TYR A 149 -3.14 8.88 9.25
CA TYR A 149 -3.48 10.11 8.53
C TYR A 149 -4.98 10.20 8.31
N THR A 150 -5.51 11.41 8.45
CA THR A 150 -6.88 11.71 8.05
C THR A 150 -6.91 12.97 7.19
N VAL A 151 -7.80 13.00 6.20
CA VAL A 151 -8.06 14.18 5.42
C VAL A 151 -9.55 14.49 5.44
N ASP A 152 -9.90 15.70 5.89
CA ASP A 152 -11.23 16.25 5.75
C ASP A 152 -11.34 16.90 4.37
N VAL A 153 -12.27 16.38 3.58
CA VAL A 153 -12.58 16.85 2.23
C VAL A 153 -13.94 17.54 2.26
N THR A 154 -14.02 18.77 1.80
CA THR A 154 -15.27 19.54 1.81
C THR A 154 -15.54 20.09 0.42
N THR A 155 -16.75 19.86 -0.12
CA THR A 155 -17.16 20.44 -1.41
C THR A 155 -17.32 21.94 -1.27
N VAL A 156 -16.72 22.72 -2.17
CA VAL A 156 -16.85 24.18 -2.19
C VAL A 156 -17.89 24.62 -3.23
N PRO A 157 -18.67 25.70 -2.98
CA PRO A 157 -18.51 26.64 -1.86
C PRO A 157 -19.30 26.26 -0.59
N GLN A 158 -20.20 25.29 -0.57
CA GLN A 158 -21.14 25.07 0.54
C GLN A 158 -21.44 23.60 0.84
N GLY A 159 -20.52 22.70 0.56
CA GLY A 159 -20.69 21.28 0.84
C GLY A 159 -20.51 20.90 2.31
N CYS A 160 -20.72 19.64 2.59
CA CYS A 160 -20.43 19.01 3.86
C CYS A 160 -19.04 18.33 3.83
N PRO A 161 -18.33 18.27 4.95
CA PRO A 161 -17.08 17.55 5.02
C PRO A 161 -17.31 16.03 5.02
N LYS A 162 -16.34 15.30 4.49
CA LYS A 162 -16.21 13.85 4.61
C LYS A 162 -14.76 13.51 4.89
N THR A 163 -14.51 12.61 5.82
CA THR A 163 -13.17 12.28 6.28
C THR A 163 -12.74 10.94 5.69
N ARG A 164 -11.55 10.91 5.03
CA ARG A 164 -10.84 9.71 4.66
C ARG A 164 -9.78 9.39 5.71
N ILE A 165 -9.63 8.11 6.04
CA ILE A 165 -8.66 7.58 7.01
C ILE A 165 -7.64 6.75 6.24
N ILE A 166 -6.34 6.99 6.45
CA ILE A 166 -5.24 6.27 5.80
C ILE A 166 -4.29 5.76 6.89
N ASP A 167 -4.21 4.44 7.02
CA ASP A 167 -3.26 3.78 7.92
C ASP A 167 -1.90 3.64 7.23
N VAL A 168 -0.93 4.43 7.65
CA VAL A 168 0.44 4.42 7.11
C VAL A 168 1.33 3.64 8.05
N ILE A 169 1.69 2.43 7.63
CA ILE A 169 2.55 1.54 8.44
C ILE A 169 4.03 1.80 8.17
N ALA A 170 4.86 1.54 9.19
CA ALA A 170 6.30 1.54 9.05
C ALA A 170 6.80 0.17 8.60
N SER A 171 7.74 0.15 7.68
CA SER A 171 8.62 -0.97 7.41
C SER A 171 10.06 -0.47 7.25
N ASP A 172 11.02 -1.35 6.98
CA ASP A 172 12.41 -0.98 6.75
C ASP A 172 13.03 -1.82 5.63
N ILE A 173 14.17 -1.35 5.12
CA ILE A 173 15.00 -2.17 4.25
C ILE A 173 15.65 -3.23 5.13
N ALA A 174 15.59 -4.49 4.71
CA ALA A 174 16.22 -5.61 5.40
C ALA A 174 17.71 -5.36 5.65
N HIS A 175 18.24 -5.96 6.69
CA HIS A 175 19.68 -6.03 6.95
C HIS A 175 20.10 -7.51 6.94
N VAL A 176 21.10 -7.85 6.14
CA VAL A 176 21.71 -9.18 6.17
C VAL A 176 22.72 -9.20 7.32
N ASP A 177 22.42 -9.98 8.36
CA ASP A 177 23.25 -10.06 9.57
C ASP A 177 24.35 -11.09 9.42
N ASP A 178 24.06 -12.25 8.80
CA ASP A 178 25.01 -13.34 8.56
C ASP A 178 24.51 -14.26 7.43
N ILE A 179 25.44 -15.01 6.84
CA ILE A 179 25.12 -16.06 5.86
C ILE A 179 25.88 -17.32 6.24
N ILE A 180 25.17 -18.35 6.66
CA ILE A 180 25.74 -19.63 7.07
C ILE A 180 25.78 -20.56 5.86
N ILE A 181 27.00 -20.94 5.46
CA ILE A 181 27.24 -21.86 4.33
C ILE A 181 27.74 -23.20 4.87
N THR A 182 27.04 -24.27 4.50
CA THR A 182 27.51 -25.64 4.72
C THR A 182 27.86 -26.22 3.36
N ASP A 183 29.13 -26.34 3.08
CA ASP A 183 29.67 -26.77 1.78
C ASP A 183 30.52 -28.04 1.89
N LEU A 184 31.12 -28.46 0.76
CA LEU A 184 31.89 -29.70 0.63
C LEU A 184 31.09 -30.95 1.03
N THR A 185 29.78 -30.91 0.90
CA THR A 185 28.85 -32.00 1.20
C THR A 185 28.18 -32.52 -0.07
N THR A 186 27.39 -33.60 0.04
CA THR A 186 26.59 -34.11 -1.09
C THR A 186 25.56 -33.08 -1.54
N TYR A 187 25.00 -32.32 -0.58
CA TYR A 187 24.02 -31.26 -0.80
C TYR A 187 24.46 -30.05 0.03
N ASN A 188 25.04 -29.06 -0.63
CA ASN A 188 25.44 -27.83 0.07
C ASN A 188 24.19 -27.02 0.44
N THR A 189 24.28 -26.30 1.54
CA THR A 189 23.17 -25.47 2.02
C THR A 189 23.64 -24.06 2.32
N VAL A 190 22.71 -23.12 2.15
CA VAL A 190 22.91 -21.71 2.51
C VAL A 190 21.73 -21.28 3.37
N GLU A 191 22.00 -20.73 4.55
CA GLU A 191 21.01 -20.12 5.42
C GLU A 191 21.33 -18.63 5.53
N ILE A 192 20.35 -17.78 5.20
CA ILE A 192 20.49 -16.32 5.23
C ILE A 192 19.88 -15.80 6.52
N ILE A 193 20.68 -15.20 7.37
CA ILE A 193 20.21 -14.54 8.60
C ILE A 193 20.04 -13.07 8.32
N ALA A 194 18.81 -12.59 8.40
CA ALA A 194 18.48 -11.19 8.14
C ALA A 194 17.44 -10.68 9.12
N THR A 195 17.47 -9.38 9.38
CA THR A 195 16.53 -8.65 10.22
C THR A 195 15.85 -7.54 9.43
N GLY A 196 14.62 -7.21 9.84
CA GLY A 196 13.79 -6.15 9.25
C GLY A 196 12.42 -6.10 9.93
N SER A 197 11.71 -4.98 9.81
CA SER A 197 10.38 -4.79 10.42
C SER A 197 9.27 -5.45 9.62
N GLY A 198 9.53 -5.75 8.33
CA GLY A 198 8.56 -6.34 7.41
C GLY A 198 8.61 -7.87 7.35
N GLU A 199 7.87 -8.42 6.42
CA GLU A 199 7.95 -9.82 6.05
C GLU A 199 9.05 -10.00 4.99
N LEU A 200 10.11 -10.74 5.33
CA LEU A 200 11.28 -10.90 4.48
C LEU A 200 11.14 -12.13 3.57
N VAL A 201 11.60 -11.96 2.34
CA VAL A 201 11.74 -13.04 1.35
C VAL A 201 13.17 -13.04 0.80
N TYR A 202 13.63 -14.21 0.35
CA TYR A 202 15.01 -14.50 0.09
C TYR A 202 15.19 -15.11 -1.29
N SER A 203 16.31 -14.81 -1.95
CA SER A 203 16.67 -15.42 -3.23
C SER A 203 18.18 -15.63 -3.34
N ILE A 204 18.58 -16.60 -4.17
CA ILE A 204 19.94 -16.84 -4.62
C ILE A 204 19.96 -16.79 -6.15
N ASP A 205 20.88 -15.99 -6.73
CA ASP A 205 21.15 -15.84 -8.17
C ASP A 205 20.01 -15.21 -9.01
N ASP A 206 18.86 -14.92 -8.43
CA ASP A 206 17.75 -14.31 -9.13
C ASP A 206 17.11 -13.21 -8.26
N ASP A 207 17.11 -11.97 -8.73
CA ASP A 207 16.51 -10.82 -8.02
C ASP A 207 14.99 -10.67 -8.27
N THR A 208 14.39 -11.63 -8.96
CA THR A 208 12.95 -11.65 -9.30
C THR A 208 12.19 -12.83 -8.68
N ASP A 209 12.85 -13.96 -8.41
CA ASP A 209 12.23 -15.16 -7.85
C ASP A 209 12.62 -15.34 -6.37
N PHE A 210 11.68 -15.02 -5.48
CA PHE A 210 11.89 -15.03 -4.04
C PHE A 210 11.06 -16.10 -3.35
N GLN A 211 11.62 -16.72 -2.30
CA GLN A 211 10.93 -17.63 -1.39
C GLN A 211 10.85 -17.05 0.04
N SER A 212 9.87 -17.51 0.82
CA SER A 212 9.72 -17.10 2.23
C SER A 212 10.73 -17.77 3.18
N SER A 213 11.25 -18.95 2.78
CA SER A 213 12.29 -19.63 3.56
C SER A 213 13.64 -18.94 3.38
N ASN A 214 14.34 -18.70 4.47
CA ASN A 214 15.71 -18.20 4.47
C ASN A 214 16.76 -19.31 4.25
N PHE A 215 16.31 -20.57 4.08
CA PHE A 215 17.16 -21.74 3.93
C PHE A 215 17.07 -22.30 2.52
N PHE A 216 18.24 -22.48 1.89
CA PHE A 216 18.39 -23.02 0.54
C PHE A 216 19.11 -24.35 0.62
N TYR A 217 18.57 -25.34 -0.08
CA TYR A 217 19.07 -26.69 -0.13
C TYR A 217 19.61 -27.00 -1.53
N ASP A 218 20.64 -27.85 -1.61
CA ASP A 218 21.26 -28.30 -2.86
C ASP A 218 21.84 -27.13 -3.70
N VAL A 219 22.46 -26.17 -3.01
CA VAL A 219 23.10 -25.03 -3.69
C VAL A 219 24.36 -25.52 -4.42
N PRO A 220 24.50 -25.30 -5.74
CA PRO A 220 25.68 -25.72 -6.48
C PRO A 220 26.97 -25.10 -5.92
N SER A 221 28.09 -25.77 -6.12
CA SER A 221 29.37 -25.16 -5.78
C SER A 221 29.74 -24.08 -6.80
N GLY A 222 30.17 -22.91 -6.32
CA GLY A 222 30.47 -21.76 -7.16
C GLY A 222 30.35 -20.44 -6.43
N ILE A 223 30.24 -19.39 -7.23
CA ILE A 223 29.96 -18.02 -6.76
C ILE A 223 28.48 -17.78 -6.95
N HIS A 224 27.81 -17.30 -5.91
CA HIS A 224 26.37 -17.02 -5.91
C HIS A 224 26.11 -15.61 -5.42
N GLN A 225 24.93 -15.08 -5.75
CA GLN A 225 24.46 -13.77 -5.32
C GLN A 225 23.20 -13.93 -4.46
N VAL A 226 23.23 -13.41 -3.25
CA VAL A 226 22.14 -13.44 -2.29
C VAL A 226 21.39 -12.13 -2.33
N TYR A 227 20.04 -12.24 -2.31
CA TYR A 227 19.13 -11.12 -2.22
C TYR A 227 18.13 -11.33 -1.10
N VAL A 228 17.82 -10.26 -0.38
CA VAL A 228 16.78 -10.22 0.66
C VAL A 228 15.86 -9.04 0.38
N LYS A 229 14.55 -9.27 0.39
CA LYS A 229 13.55 -8.27 0.08
C LYS A 229 12.47 -8.23 1.16
N ASP A 230 12.06 -7.02 1.54
CA ASP A 230 10.80 -6.81 2.26
C ASP A 230 9.64 -6.87 1.26
N ILE A 231 8.66 -7.75 1.46
CA ILE A 231 7.49 -7.89 0.58
C ILE A 231 6.62 -6.62 0.57
N ASN A 232 6.71 -5.80 1.62
CA ASN A 232 6.00 -4.53 1.71
C ASN A 232 6.58 -3.44 0.79
N GLY A 233 7.69 -3.71 0.10
CA GLY A 233 8.20 -2.82 -0.95
C GLY A 233 9.24 -1.81 -0.50
N CYS A 234 9.83 -1.93 0.70
CA CYS A 234 10.90 -1.03 1.15
C CYS A 234 12.23 -1.20 0.41
N GLY A 235 12.34 -2.18 -0.46
CA GLY A 235 13.51 -2.40 -1.30
C GLY A 235 14.12 -3.78 -1.17
N THR A 236 15.12 -4.04 -2.00
CA THR A 236 15.88 -5.28 -2.01
C THR A 236 17.32 -4.99 -1.58
N VAL A 237 17.84 -5.78 -0.67
CA VAL A 237 19.26 -5.81 -0.30
C VAL A 237 19.95 -6.84 -1.17
N GLY A 238 21.10 -6.52 -1.68
CA GLY A 238 21.89 -7.37 -2.56
C GLY A 238 22.30 -6.67 -3.86
N PRO A 239 23.10 -7.34 -4.70
CA PRO A 239 23.64 -8.67 -4.47
C PRO A 239 24.70 -8.71 -3.35
N VAL A 240 24.59 -9.71 -2.46
CA VAL A 240 25.66 -10.09 -1.54
C VAL A 240 26.31 -11.33 -2.12
N GLU A 241 27.58 -11.21 -2.50
CA GLU A 241 28.32 -12.30 -3.12
C GLU A 241 28.75 -13.33 -2.06
N ILE A 242 28.47 -14.61 -2.32
CA ILE A 242 28.86 -15.75 -1.48
C ILE A 242 29.60 -16.80 -2.30
N TYR A 243 30.36 -17.66 -1.60
CA TYR A 243 31.25 -18.64 -2.19
C TYR A 243 30.97 -20.00 -1.58
N VAL A 244 30.34 -20.90 -2.34
CA VAL A 244 30.08 -22.29 -1.94
C VAL A 244 31.18 -23.17 -2.46
N LEU A 245 32.03 -23.68 -1.57
CA LEU A 245 33.14 -24.55 -1.94
C LEU A 245 32.63 -25.88 -2.49
N GLY A 246 33.33 -26.38 -3.49
CA GLY A 246 33.03 -27.70 -4.05
C GLY A 246 34.22 -28.34 -4.71
N ILE A 247 34.10 -29.65 -4.85
CA ILE A 247 35.09 -30.50 -5.47
C ILE A 247 34.47 -31.08 -6.75
N PRO A 248 35.08 -30.85 -7.95
CA PRO A 248 34.58 -31.48 -9.18
C PRO A 248 34.68 -32.99 -9.07
N THR A 249 33.61 -33.68 -9.46
CA THR A 249 33.56 -35.16 -9.45
C THR A 249 34.35 -35.79 -10.59
N PHE A 250 34.63 -35.02 -11.66
CA PHE A 250 35.44 -35.47 -12.80
C PHE A 250 36.07 -34.23 -13.47
N PHE A 251 37.04 -34.48 -14.32
CA PHE A 251 37.63 -33.53 -15.26
C PHE A 251 38.09 -34.29 -16.51
N THR A 252 38.25 -33.59 -17.64
CA THR A 252 38.54 -34.12 -18.97
C THR A 252 39.69 -33.37 -19.60
N PRO A 253 40.97 -33.75 -19.31
CA PRO A 253 42.12 -33.04 -19.78
C PRO A 253 42.46 -33.36 -21.24
N ASP A 254 41.60 -32.94 -22.18
CA ASP A 254 41.72 -33.19 -23.62
C ASP A 254 42.09 -31.92 -24.40
N GLY A 255 42.15 -30.77 -23.73
CA GLY A 255 42.59 -29.50 -24.28
C GLY A 255 41.51 -28.73 -25.07
N ASP A 256 40.27 -29.08 -24.87
CA ASP A 256 39.11 -28.39 -25.53
C ASP A 256 38.69 -27.09 -24.82
N GLY A 257 39.29 -26.81 -23.63
CA GLY A 257 38.96 -25.64 -22.80
C GLY A 257 37.84 -25.85 -21.81
N VAL A 258 37.22 -27.05 -21.75
CA VAL A 258 36.12 -27.37 -20.86
C VAL A 258 36.50 -28.48 -19.91
N ASN A 259 36.54 -28.18 -18.62
CA ASN A 259 36.94 -29.14 -17.55
C ASN A 259 38.34 -29.78 -17.75
N ASP A 260 39.23 -29.11 -18.42
CA ASP A 260 40.59 -29.58 -18.66
C ASP A 260 41.41 -29.75 -17.38
N THR A 261 41.04 -29.04 -16.32
CA THR A 261 41.72 -29.09 -15.03
C THR A 261 40.79 -29.38 -13.89
N TRP A 262 41.28 -30.10 -12.91
CA TRP A 262 40.59 -30.30 -11.64
C TRP A 262 41.02 -29.21 -10.65
N ASN A 263 40.06 -28.45 -10.14
CA ASN A 263 40.28 -27.38 -9.15
C ASN A 263 39.12 -27.23 -8.19
N LEU A 264 39.35 -26.62 -7.04
CA LEU A 264 38.33 -26.20 -6.11
C LEU A 264 37.39 -25.19 -6.78
N LYS A 265 36.09 -25.40 -6.68
CA LYS A 265 35.06 -24.43 -7.07
C LYS A 265 34.70 -23.53 -5.88
N GLY A 266 34.23 -22.33 -6.14
CA GLY A 266 33.79 -21.39 -5.08
C GLY A 266 34.95 -20.80 -4.29
N SER A 267 36.14 -20.76 -4.83
CA SER A 267 37.30 -20.05 -4.27
C SER A 267 37.73 -18.90 -5.15
N SER A 268 38.21 -17.84 -4.54
CA SER A 268 38.76 -16.67 -5.23
C SER A 268 39.90 -16.07 -4.42
N ILE A 269 40.62 -15.08 -5.01
CA ILE A 269 41.72 -14.37 -4.32
C ILE A 269 41.21 -13.68 -3.03
N ASN A 270 39.96 -13.29 -2.98
CA ASN A 270 39.36 -12.59 -1.84
C ASN A 270 38.68 -13.53 -0.85
N PHE A 271 38.26 -14.72 -1.30
CA PHE A 271 37.51 -15.68 -0.51
C PHE A 271 38.09 -17.07 -0.65
N ASN A 272 38.24 -17.74 0.49
CA ASN A 272 38.79 -19.09 0.54
C ASN A 272 40.17 -19.24 -0.16
N ALA A 273 40.91 -18.15 -0.28
CA ALA A 273 42.22 -18.13 -0.94
C ALA A 273 43.24 -19.14 -0.31
N ASN A 274 43.04 -19.45 0.99
CA ASN A 274 43.85 -20.40 1.73
C ASN A 274 43.29 -21.85 1.68
N ALA A 275 42.15 -22.05 0.99
CA ALA A 275 41.63 -23.41 0.80
C ALA A 275 42.67 -24.24 0.04
N LYS A 276 42.91 -25.46 0.52
CA LYS A 276 43.91 -26.37 -0.04
C LYS A 276 43.26 -27.73 -0.33
N ALA A 277 43.58 -28.25 -1.52
CA ALA A 277 43.28 -29.64 -1.87
C ALA A 277 44.60 -30.39 -2.07
N ARG A 278 44.72 -31.57 -1.46
CA ARG A 278 45.82 -32.49 -1.65
C ARG A 278 45.33 -33.70 -2.43
N ILE A 279 46.00 -33.96 -3.54
CA ILE A 279 45.66 -35.03 -4.44
C ILE A 279 46.61 -36.22 -4.20
N PHE A 280 46.07 -37.38 -4.04
CA PHE A 280 46.80 -38.62 -3.85
C PHE A 280 46.33 -39.65 -4.88
N ASP A 281 47.26 -40.57 -5.28
CA ASP A 281 46.87 -41.73 -6.05
C ASP A 281 46.07 -42.75 -5.17
N ARG A 282 45.56 -43.80 -5.81
CA ARG A 282 44.80 -44.87 -5.13
C ARG A 282 45.65 -45.65 -4.11
N HIS A 283 46.95 -45.48 -4.07
CA HIS A 283 47.87 -46.11 -3.14
C HIS A 283 48.33 -45.17 -2.02
N GLY A 284 47.78 -43.94 -1.96
CA GLY A 284 48.09 -42.94 -0.95
C GLY A 284 49.40 -42.15 -1.25
N LYS A 285 49.93 -42.25 -2.45
CA LYS A 285 51.13 -41.47 -2.86
C LYS A 285 50.68 -40.05 -3.18
N PHE A 286 51.28 -39.06 -2.57
CA PHE A 286 51.04 -37.63 -2.83
C PHE A 286 51.43 -37.28 -4.28
N LEU A 287 50.49 -36.63 -4.99
CA LEU A 287 50.69 -36.20 -6.37
C LEU A 287 50.82 -34.70 -6.47
N LYS A 288 49.88 -33.93 -5.86
CA LYS A 288 49.88 -32.44 -5.97
C LYS A 288 49.17 -31.80 -4.79
N GLU A 289 49.59 -30.62 -4.41
CA GLU A 289 48.80 -29.70 -3.58
C GLU A 289 48.33 -28.54 -4.47
N LEU A 290 47.05 -28.17 -4.33
CA LEU A 290 46.42 -27.05 -5.01
C LEU A 290 45.91 -26.07 -3.96
N PHE A 291 46.05 -24.80 -4.27
CA PHE A 291 45.39 -23.72 -3.57
C PHE A 291 44.14 -23.29 -4.35
N GLY A 292 43.20 -22.72 -3.69
CA GLY A 292 41.95 -22.29 -4.30
C GLY A 292 42.11 -21.28 -5.45
N THR A 293 43.25 -20.63 -5.53
CA THR A 293 43.59 -19.66 -6.58
C THR A 293 44.44 -20.24 -7.72
N ASP A 294 44.79 -21.51 -7.67
CA ASP A 294 45.60 -22.15 -8.73
C ASP A 294 44.78 -22.38 -10.01
N LEU A 295 45.47 -22.56 -11.14
CA LEU A 295 44.83 -22.91 -12.41
C LEU A 295 44.24 -24.34 -12.47
N GLY A 296 44.46 -25.12 -11.42
CA GLY A 296 43.99 -26.49 -11.32
C GLY A 296 45.07 -27.54 -11.67
N TRP A 297 44.69 -28.81 -11.60
CA TRP A 297 45.53 -29.97 -11.93
C TRP A 297 45.06 -30.60 -13.24
N ASP A 298 45.98 -30.77 -14.16
CA ASP A 298 45.76 -31.31 -15.50
C ASP A 298 45.83 -32.87 -15.57
N GLY A 299 45.83 -33.55 -14.43
CA GLY A 299 45.91 -35.00 -14.37
C GLY A 299 47.33 -35.56 -14.52
N THR A 300 48.34 -34.72 -14.68
CA THR A 300 49.72 -35.19 -14.88
C THR A 300 50.51 -35.26 -13.56
N TYR A 301 51.38 -36.24 -13.47
CA TYR A 301 52.40 -36.37 -12.42
C TYR A 301 53.76 -36.54 -13.06
N ASN A 302 54.73 -35.63 -12.79
CA ASN A 302 56.03 -35.61 -13.42
C ASN A 302 55.95 -35.66 -14.97
N GLY A 303 54.97 -34.96 -15.56
CA GLY A 303 54.81 -34.88 -17.01
C GLY A 303 54.21 -36.14 -17.67
N ARG A 304 53.61 -37.03 -16.89
CA ARG A 304 52.92 -38.24 -17.39
C ARG A 304 51.50 -38.29 -16.83
N GLN A 305 50.55 -38.60 -17.69
CA GLN A 305 49.19 -38.92 -17.29
C GLN A 305 49.10 -40.27 -16.59
#